data_b70430e29578900c8f49049c08afd261
#
_entry.id   b70430e29578900c8f49049c08afd261
#
_cell.length_a   1.000
_cell.length_b   1.000
_cell.length_c   1.000
_cell.angle_alpha   90.00
_cell.angle_beta   90.00
_cell.angle_gamma   90.00
#
_symmetry.space_group_name_H-M   'P 1'
#
loop_
_entity.id
_entity.type
_entity.pdbx_description
1 polymer ?
#
loop_
_entity_poly.entity_id
_entity_poly.type
_entity_poly.pdbx_seq_one_letter_code
_entity_poly.pdbx_strand_id
1 'polypeptide(L)'
;MVVLGLSSCELNKNNTDPDLVLKIGKDLSYKYSNIQLYDSSTHIVYFKELHPEFDKLVQVPFTFYANGTEIYTGSVWPAFYNSGPTGPFIYSPTIFYQNFAIRVDDWTKDKPDPRNDPVLMQSLKVHNLLHSGLSVEINPPVINGTLLTFSFTVTNQDKSDLLILDPDKTGTNLFHYFTNGLSIRNAANEYVFTSNIEVEFPSPSNIWKIEWLSTLKSGDSWQFTLNYTMSSALNQGEYTALFEFPGLTSQVSIDQLVQNGNRIWLGDVQANKRFTIQ
;
A
#
# COMPACT_ATOMS: atom_id res chain seq x y z
N MET A 1 -21.07 -61.49 6.83
CA MET A 1 -20.87 -60.51 5.74
C MET A 1 -21.32 -59.16 6.24
N VAL A 2 -20.42 -58.35 6.75
CA VAL A 2 -20.70 -57.02 7.33
C VAL A 2 -20.40 -55.99 6.24
N VAL A 3 -21.42 -55.29 5.78
CA VAL A 3 -21.28 -54.16 4.84
C VAL A 3 -21.02 -52.91 5.66
N LEU A 4 -19.80 -52.44 5.66
CA LEU A 4 -19.42 -51.14 6.17
C LEU A 4 -19.87 -50.06 5.18
N GLY A 5 -20.92 -49.34 5.50
CA GLY A 5 -21.36 -48.16 4.81
C GLY A 5 -20.36 -47.01 5.04
N LEU A 6 -19.60 -46.65 4.02
CA LEU A 6 -18.83 -45.39 3.99
C LEU A 6 -19.81 -44.25 3.81
N SER A 7 -20.12 -43.56 4.93
CA SER A 7 -20.78 -42.25 4.88
C SER A 7 -19.77 -41.24 4.34
N SER A 8 -19.92 -40.87 3.07
CA SER A 8 -19.25 -39.71 2.52
C SER A 8 -19.87 -38.47 3.17
N CYS A 9 -19.13 -37.83 4.07
CA CYS A 9 -19.39 -36.45 4.44
C CYS A 9 -19.12 -35.59 3.20
N GLU A 10 -20.16 -35.34 2.40
CA GLU A 10 -20.15 -34.22 1.47
C GLU A 10 -20.10 -32.95 2.30
N LEU A 11 -18.88 -32.38 2.40
CA LEU A 11 -18.70 -30.98 2.74
C LEU A 11 -19.51 -30.19 1.70
N ASN A 12 -20.65 -29.65 2.11
CA ASN A 12 -21.36 -28.59 1.38
C ASN A 12 -20.40 -27.40 1.23
N LYS A 13 -19.51 -27.45 0.26
CA LYS A 13 -18.85 -26.25 -0.25
C LYS A 13 -19.97 -25.42 -0.85
N ASN A 14 -20.38 -24.38 -0.13
CA ASN A 14 -21.17 -23.30 -0.73
C ASN A 14 -20.39 -22.84 -1.96
N ASN A 15 -20.84 -23.28 -3.12
CA ASN A 15 -20.25 -22.91 -4.41
C ASN A 15 -20.60 -21.44 -4.62
N THR A 16 -19.73 -20.55 -4.15
CA THR A 16 -19.78 -19.12 -4.48
C THR A 16 -19.50 -18.98 -5.97
N ASP A 17 -20.07 -17.96 -6.58
CA ASP A 17 -19.81 -17.60 -7.99
C ASP A 17 -18.29 -17.58 -8.25
N PRO A 18 -17.75 -18.38 -9.18
CA PRO A 18 -16.31 -18.46 -9.45
C PRO A 18 -15.71 -17.13 -9.93
N ASP A 19 -16.55 -16.25 -10.49
CA ASP A 19 -16.12 -14.92 -10.94
C ASP A 19 -16.08 -13.87 -9.82
N LEU A 20 -16.60 -14.18 -8.62
CA LEU A 20 -16.62 -13.28 -7.50
C LEU A 20 -15.20 -13.11 -6.94
N VAL A 21 -14.78 -11.86 -6.73
CA VAL A 21 -13.47 -11.50 -6.16
C VAL A 21 -13.60 -10.85 -4.81
N LEU A 22 -14.53 -9.92 -4.66
CA LEU A 22 -14.71 -9.14 -3.43
C LEU A 22 -16.18 -8.99 -3.11
N LYS A 23 -16.54 -9.26 -1.87
CA LYS A 23 -17.86 -8.99 -1.32
C LYS A 23 -17.71 -8.07 -0.11
N ILE A 24 -18.52 -7.01 -0.04
CA ILE A 24 -18.53 -6.07 1.08
C ILE A 24 -19.97 -5.99 1.63
N GLY A 25 -20.13 -6.36 2.89
CA GLY A 25 -21.43 -6.46 3.50
C GLY A 25 -22.33 -7.49 2.80
N LYS A 26 -23.62 -7.20 2.74
CA LYS A 26 -24.61 -8.08 2.10
C LYS A 26 -24.86 -7.75 0.64
N ASP A 27 -24.69 -6.48 0.27
CA ASP A 27 -25.24 -5.92 -0.96
C ASP A 27 -24.21 -5.65 -2.05
N LEU A 28 -22.93 -5.48 -1.70
CA LEU A 28 -21.90 -5.16 -2.67
C LEU A 28 -21.09 -6.40 -3.04
N SER A 29 -21.05 -6.73 -4.31
CA SER A 29 -20.34 -7.87 -4.86
C SER A 29 -19.62 -7.48 -6.14
N TYR A 30 -18.31 -7.73 -6.20
CA TYR A 30 -17.44 -7.36 -7.31
C TYR A 30 -16.84 -8.61 -7.94
N LYS A 31 -17.03 -8.73 -9.25
CA LYS A 31 -16.45 -9.78 -10.09
C LYS A 31 -15.13 -9.31 -10.69
N TYR A 32 -14.34 -10.23 -11.25
CA TYR A 32 -13.12 -9.88 -12.00
C TYR A 32 -13.40 -8.83 -13.09
N SER A 33 -14.58 -8.88 -13.72
CA SER A 33 -14.98 -7.92 -14.75
C SER A 33 -15.17 -6.49 -14.26
N ASN A 34 -15.42 -6.27 -12.96
CA ASN A 34 -15.58 -4.94 -12.36
C ASN A 34 -14.23 -4.31 -11.99
N ILE A 35 -13.19 -5.13 -11.81
CA ILE A 35 -11.87 -4.69 -11.39
C ILE A 35 -11.06 -4.28 -12.62
N GLN A 36 -10.40 -3.14 -12.55
CA GLN A 36 -9.43 -2.68 -13.53
C GLN A 36 -8.06 -3.31 -13.31
N LEU A 37 -7.58 -3.26 -12.06
CA LEU A 37 -6.34 -3.89 -11.62
C LEU A 37 -6.29 -4.02 -10.09
N TYR A 38 -5.39 -4.87 -9.62
CA TYR A 38 -4.98 -4.99 -8.23
C TYR A 38 -3.47 -4.73 -8.13
N ASP A 39 -3.07 -3.71 -7.38
CA ASP A 39 -1.66 -3.41 -7.13
C ASP A 39 -1.21 -4.12 -5.85
N SER A 40 -0.36 -5.14 -5.99
CA SER A 40 0.08 -5.95 -4.85
C SER A 40 1.13 -5.26 -3.97
N SER A 41 1.76 -4.19 -4.45
CA SER A 41 2.72 -3.43 -3.62
C SER A 41 2.03 -2.59 -2.55
N THR A 42 0.80 -2.16 -2.84
CA THR A 42 0.03 -1.26 -1.96
C THR A 42 -1.30 -1.86 -1.52
N HIS A 43 -1.66 -3.05 -2.06
CA HIS A 43 -2.95 -3.72 -1.86
C HIS A 43 -4.16 -2.84 -2.20
N ILE A 44 -4.01 -2.03 -3.25
CA ILE A 44 -5.10 -1.22 -3.79
C ILE A 44 -5.83 -2.00 -4.88
N VAL A 45 -7.14 -2.08 -4.74
CA VAL A 45 -8.08 -2.55 -5.77
C VAL A 45 -8.58 -1.34 -6.54
N TYR A 46 -8.37 -1.30 -7.84
CA TYR A 46 -8.89 -0.27 -8.73
C TYR A 46 -10.10 -0.82 -9.48
N PHE A 47 -11.19 -0.09 -9.45
CA PHE A 47 -12.42 -0.43 -10.16
C PHE A 47 -12.50 0.32 -11.49
N LYS A 48 -13.26 -0.23 -12.43
CA LYS A 48 -13.49 0.40 -13.75
C LYS A 48 -14.41 1.61 -13.67
N GLU A 49 -15.20 1.70 -12.59
CA GLU A 49 -16.23 2.72 -12.38
C GLU A 49 -16.14 3.29 -10.96
N LEU A 50 -16.80 4.41 -10.74
CA LEU A 50 -16.93 5.01 -9.41
C LEU A 50 -17.99 4.28 -8.58
N HIS A 51 -17.71 4.07 -7.31
CA HIS A 51 -18.58 3.41 -6.34
C HIS A 51 -18.87 4.32 -5.14
N PRO A 52 -19.74 5.35 -5.29
CA PRO A 52 -20.01 6.31 -4.21
C PRO A 52 -20.64 5.68 -2.95
N GLU A 53 -21.13 4.46 -3.04
CA GLU A 53 -21.58 3.66 -1.90
C GLU A 53 -20.47 3.34 -0.89
N PHE A 54 -19.19 3.36 -1.28
CA PHE A 54 -18.06 3.13 -0.35
C PHE A 54 -18.03 4.10 0.82
N ASP A 55 -18.46 5.35 0.61
CA ASP A 55 -18.49 6.37 1.66
C ASP A 55 -19.54 6.11 2.75
N LYS A 56 -20.47 5.21 2.49
CA LYS A 56 -21.58 4.87 3.39
C LYS A 56 -21.37 3.58 4.17
N LEU A 57 -20.30 2.85 3.85
CA LEU A 57 -20.01 1.59 4.52
C LEU A 57 -19.45 1.86 5.91
N VAL A 58 -20.03 1.25 6.94
CA VAL A 58 -19.54 1.38 8.31
C VAL A 58 -19.63 0.03 8.99
N GLN A 59 -18.48 -0.44 9.50
CA GLN A 59 -18.38 -1.66 10.32
C GLN A 59 -19.03 -2.92 9.68
N VAL A 60 -18.97 -3.02 8.36
CA VAL A 60 -19.42 -4.22 7.65
C VAL A 60 -18.24 -5.13 7.33
N PRO A 61 -18.41 -6.46 7.32
CA PRO A 61 -17.35 -7.36 6.89
C PRO A 61 -17.13 -7.26 5.38
N PHE A 62 -15.90 -7.55 4.95
CA PHE A 62 -15.63 -7.87 3.56
C PHE A 62 -14.93 -9.22 3.45
N THR A 63 -15.03 -9.85 2.27
CA THR A 63 -14.40 -11.13 1.98
C THR A 63 -13.81 -11.11 0.57
N PHE A 64 -12.55 -11.54 0.46
CA PHE A 64 -11.93 -11.83 -0.83
C PHE A 64 -12.11 -13.28 -1.20
N TYR A 65 -12.35 -13.51 -2.48
CA TYR A 65 -12.57 -14.82 -3.09
C TYR A 65 -11.60 -15.04 -4.24
N ALA A 66 -11.26 -16.29 -4.49
CA ALA A 66 -10.58 -16.72 -5.70
C ALA A 66 -11.17 -18.06 -6.16
N ASN A 67 -11.60 -18.14 -7.42
CA ASN A 67 -12.20 -19.33 -8.01
C ASN A 67 -13.36 -19.91 -7.16
N GLY A 68 -14.23 -19.05 -6.63
CA GLY A 68 -15.36 -19.43 -5.78
C GLY A 68 -15.00 -19.86 -4.36
N THR A 69 -13.73 -19.77 -3.96
CA THR A 69 -13.25 -20.10 -2.61
C THR A 69 -12.97 -18.83 -1.82
N GLU A 70 -13.43 -18.76 -0.59
CA GLU A 70 -13.08 -17.72 0.35
C GLU A 70 -11.58 -17.78 0.68
N ILE A 71 -10.88 -16.68 0.58
CA ILE A 71 -9.44 -16.57 0.86
C ILE A 71 -9.20 -15.92 2.21
N TYR A 72 -9.72 -14.71 2.42
CA TYR A 72 -9.65 -14.03 3.70
C TYR A 72 -10.80 -13.05 3.87
N THR A 73 -11.05 -12.70 5.13
CA THR A 73 -12.04 -11.73 5.54
C THR A 73 -11.38 -10.56 6.26
N GLY A 74 -12.07 -9.44 6.26
CA GLY A 74 -11.69 -8.25 7.00
C GLY A 74 -12.92 -7.39 7.33
N SER A 75 -12.69 -6.17 7.75
CA SER A 75 -13.76 -5.25 8.11
C SER A 75 -13.61 -3.89 7.45
N VAL A 76 -14.71 -3.26 7.10
CA VAL A 76 -14.72 -1.84 6.74
C VAL A 76 -14.65 -1.03 8.03
N TRP A 77 -13.64 -0.18 8.16
CA TRP A 77 -13.34 0.54 9.39
C TRP A 77 -13.54 2.05 9.21
N PRO A 78 -14.21 2.73 10.15
CA PRO A 78 -14.38 4.18 10.06
C PRO A 78 -13.04 4.92 10.13
N ALA A 79 -12.79 5.76 9.14
CA ALA A 79 -11.53 6.47 8.99
C ALA A 79 -11.16 7.43 10.15
N PHE A 80 -12.15 7.82 10.95
CA PHE A 80 -11.98 8.74 12.08
C PHE A 80 -11.82 8.05 13.44
N TYR A 81 -11.69 6.72 13.49
CA TYR A 81 -11.44 6.02 14.75
C TYR A 81 -9.93 5.96 15.05
N ASN A 82 -9.57 6.29 16.30
CA ASN A 82 -8.18 6.27 16.77
C ASN A 82 -7.63 4.86 17.06
N SER A 83 -8.47 3.82 16.99
CA SER A 83 -8.08 2.43 17.17
C SER A 83 -8.24 1.67 15.87
N GLY A 84 -7.24 0.87 15.50
CA GLY A 84 -7.32 0.01 14.31
C GLY A 84 -7.95 -1.35 14.63
N PRO A 85 -8.52 -2.02 13.62
CA PRO A 85 -8.99 -3.39 13.74
C PRO A 85 -7.82 -4.37 13.83
N THR A 86 -8.09 -5.58 14.27
CA THR A 86 -7.17 -6.71 14.12
C THR A 86 -7.42 -7.40 12.78
N GLY A 87 -6.39 -7.51 11.94
CA GLY A 87 -6.46 -8.11 10.60
C GLY A 87 -6.77 -7.12 9.48
N PRO A 88 -7.07 -7.61 8.27
CA PRO A 88 -7.30 -6.77 7.10
C PRO A 88 -8.49 -5.84 7.26
N PHE A 89 -8.35 -4.61 6.78
CA PHE A 89 -9.43 -3.63 6.83
C PHE A 89 -9.38 -2.64 5.66
N ILE A 90 -10.52 -2.00 5.40
CA ILE A 90 -10.69 -0.93 4.41
C ILE A 90 -11.23 0.29 5.15
N TYR A 91 -10.64 1.47 4.93
CA TYR A 91 -11.19 2.70 5.48
C TYR A 91 -12.45 3.18 4.75
N SER A 92 -13.46 3.64 5.51
CA SER A 92 -14.64 4.33 5.00
C SER A 92 -14.88 5.62 5.81
N PRO A 93 -15.13 6.76 5.15
CA PRO A 93 -14.95 6.97 3.71
C PRO A 93 -13.53 6.71 3.26
N THR A 94 -13.32 6.49 1.96
CA THR A 94 -11.98 6.35 1.38
C THR A 94 -11.23 7.66 1.55
N ILE A 95 -10.18 7.67 2.39
CA ILE A 95 -9.51 8.92 2.80
C ILE A 95 -8.60 9.47 1.70
N PHE A 96 -8.02 8.58 0.90
CA PHE A 96 -6.90 8.94 0.01
C PHE A 96 -7.24 8.90 -1.47
N TYR A 97 -8.36 8.25 -1.85
CA TYR A 97 -8.72 8.02 -3.24
C TYR A 97 -10.19 8.33 -3.46
N GLN A 98 -10.53 8.74 -4.67
CA GLN A 98 -11.94 8.74 -5.07
C GLN A 98 -12.46 7.30 -5.09
N ASN A 99 -13.77 7.14 -5.06
CA ASN A 99 -14.47 5.85 -4.95
C ASN A 99 -14.27 4.91 -6.17
N PHE A 100 -13.19 5.06 -6.93
CA PHE A 100 -12.71 4.10 -7.93
C PHE A 100 -11.61 3.18 -7.39
N ALA A 101 -11.12 3.43 -6.18
CA ALA A 101 -10.07 2.62 -5.58
C ALA A 101 -10.29 2.46 -4.08
N ILE A 102 -10.02 1.27 -3.59
CA ILE A 102 -9.98 0.94 -2.17
C ILE A 102 -8.64 0.32 -1.83
N ARG A 103 -8.08 0.70 -0.68
CA ARG A 103 -6.89 0.07 -0.14
C ARG A 103 -7.30 -0.89 0.96
N VAL A 104 -6.72 -2.10 0.93
CA VAL A 104 -6.83 -3.06 2.01
C VAL A 104 -5.58 -2.95 2.87
N ASP A 105 -5.73 -2.43 4.08
CA ASP A 105 -4.65 -2.33 5.06
C ASP A 105 -4.65 -3.55 5.99
N ASP A 106 -3.49 -3.88 6.56
CA ASP A 106 -3.34 -4.86 7.64
C ASP A 106 -2.18 -4.45 8.55
N TRP A 107 -2.47 -4.23 9.83
CA TRP A 107 -1.46 -3.84 10.82
C TRP A 107 -0.90 -5.04 11.61
N THR A 108 -1.38 -6.26 11.34
CA THR A 108 -0.89 -7.47 12.00
C THR A 108 0.45 -7.90 11.43
N LYS A 109 1.54 -7.62 12.17
CA LYS A 109 2.92 -7.86 11.71
C LYS A 109 3.43 -9.30 11.95
N ASP A 110 2.72 -10.11 12.74
CA ASP A 110 3.24 -11.39 13.25
C ASP A 110 2.69 -12.64 12.53
N LYS A 111 1.95 -12.44 11.44
CA LYS A 111 1.34 -13.53 10.63
C LYS A 111 1.69 -13.36 9.17
N PRO A 112 1.69 -14.44 8.38
CA PRO A 112 1.70 -14.29 6.93
C PRO A 112 0.58 -13.35 6.49
N ASP A 113 0.92 -12.36 5.68
CA ASP A 113 -0.05 -11.38 5.19
C ASP A 113 -1.08 -12.07 4.28
N PRO A 114 -2.35 -12.14 4.68
CA PRO A 114 -3.37 -12.85 3.91
C PRO A 114 -3.67 -12.20 2.56
N ARG A 115 -3.31 -10.92 2.39
CA ARG A 115 -3.45 -10.19 1.13
C ARG A 115 -2.51 -10.72 0.04
N ASN A 116 -1.43 -11.40 0.44
CA ASN A 116 -0.46 -12.07 -0.42
C ASN A 116 -0.74 -13.57 -0.61
N ASP A 117 -1.97 -14.02 -0.34
CA ASP A 117 -2.34 -15.43 -0.53
C ASP A 117 -2.04 -15.89 -1.96
N PRO A 118 -1.28 -17.00 -2.15
CA PRO A 118 -0.87 -17.45 -3.47
C PRO A 118 -2.04 -17.79 -4.42
N VAL A 119 -3.17 -18.25 -3.86
CA VAL A 119 -4.36 -18.60 -4.67
C VAL A 119 -5.01 -17.34 -5.22
N LEU A 120 -5.13 -16.29 -4.38
CA LEU A 120 -5.64 -14.99 -4.80
C LEU A 120 -4.71 -14.36 -5.85
N MET A 121 -3.39 -14.32 -5.57
CA MET A 121 -2.41 -13.74 -6.50
C MET A 121 -2.42 -14.46 -7.85
N GLN A 122 -2.47 -15.79 -7.85
CA GLN A 122 -2.54 -16.58 -9.07
C GLN A 122 -3.84 -16.33 -9.85
N SER A 123 -4.97 -16.23 -9.15
CA SER A 123 -6.25 -15.95 -9.78
C SER A 123 -6.27 -14.57 -10.43
N LEU A 124 -5.81 -13.52 -9.72
CA LEU A 124 -5.69 -12.17 -10.29
C LEU A 124 -4.75 -12.15 -11.51
N LYS A 125 -3.66 -12.92 -11.48
CA LYS A 125 -2.73 -13.06 -12.61
C LYS A 125 -3.38 -13.70 -13.84
N VAL A 126 -4.15 -14.77 -13.65
CA VAL A 126 -4.88 -15.46 -14.75
C VAL A 126 -5.86 -14.50 -15.43
N HIS A 127 -6.49 -13.62 -14.67
CA HIS A 127 -7.41 -12.59 -15.19
C HIS A 127 -6.70 -11.33 -15.69
N ASN A 128 -5.36 -11.28 -15.71
CA ASN A 128 -4.53 -10.12 -16.09
C ASN A 128 -4.77 -8.87 -15.22
N LEU A 129 -5.25 -9.04 -14.00
CA LEU A 129 -5.54 -7.96 -13.05
C LEU A 129 -4.38 -7.68 -12.09
N LEU A 130 -3.44 -8.62 -11.93
CA LEU A 130 -2.34 -8.47 -11.00
C LEU A 130 -1.26 -7.53 -11.57
N HIS A 131 -0.96 -6.49 -10.79
CA HIS A 131 0.14 -5.56 -10.98
C HIS A 131 1.05 -5.61 -9.77
N SER A 132 2.37 -5.64 -9.98
CA SER A 132 3.35 -5.77 -8.90
C SER A 132 3.71 -4.45 -8.25
N GLY A 133 3.42 -3.33 -8.93
CA GLY A 133 3.69 -1.98 -8.44
C GLY A 133 5.17 -1.68 -8.21
N LEU A 134 5.49 -1.05 -7.08
CA LEU A 134 6.86 -0.67 -6.71
C LEU A 134 7.41 -1.53 -5.58
N SER A 135 8.73 -1.68 -5.57
CA SER A 135 9.47 -2.08 -4.37
C SER A 135 10.47 -0.99 -3.98
N VAL A 136 10.76 -0.90 -2.67
CA VAL A 136 11.73 0.05 -2.13
C VAL A 136 12.73 -0.68 -1.26
N GLU A 137 14.01 -0.44 -1.53
CA GLU A 137 15.11 -0.88 -0.70
C GLU A 137 15.84 0.32 -0.12
N ILE A 138 16.20 0.26 1.17
CA ILE A 138 16.92 1.32 1.85
C ILE A 138 18.31 0.86 2.28
N ASN A 139 19.27 1.77 2.16
CA ASN A 139 20.61 1.58 2.72
C ASN A 139 20.63 2.03 4.18
N PRO A 140 21.59 1.49 5.00
CA PRO A 140 21.84 2.06 6.31
C PRO A 140 22.13 3.57 6.19
N PRO A 141 21.51 4.42 7.01
CA PRO A 141 21.85 5.84 7.03
C PRO A 141 23.32 6.07 7.37
N VAL A 142 23.95 7.02 6.68
CA VAL A 142 25.29 7.50 6.99
C VAL A 142 25.14 8.71 7.92
N ILE A 143 25.70 8.61 9.13
CA ILE A 143 25.57 9.63 10.17
C ILE A 143 26.94 10.20 10.50
N ASN A 144 27.05 11.53 10.39
CA ASN A 144 28.28 12.27 10.74
C ASN A 144 27.92 13.44 11.67
N GLY A 145 28.07 13.23 12.98
CA GLY A 145 27.57 14.17 13.97
C GLY A 145 26.04 14.30 13.91
N THR A 146 25.56 15.48 13.57
CA THR A 146 24.11 15.75 13.37
C THR A 146 23.68 15.64 11.92
N LEU A 147 24.58 15.41 10.97
CA LEU A 147 24.24 15.24 9.56
C LEU A 147 23.90 13.77 9.28
N LEU A 148 22.75 13.54 8.67
CA LEU A 148 22.26 12.23 8.27
C LEU A 148 22.04 12.22 6.76
N THR A 149 22.74 11.32 6.06
CA THR A 149 22.52 11.05 4.63
C THR A 149 21.85 9.71 4.50
N PHE A 150 20.73 9.67 3.78
CA PHE A 150 19.90 8.50 3.59
C PHE A 150 19.70 8.22 2.12
N SER A 151 20.00 6.99 1.69
CA SER A 151 19.81 6.56 0.30
C SER A 151 18.83 5.41 0.21
N PHE A 152 18.01 5.44 -0.82
CA PHE A 152 17.08 4.37 -1.12
C PHE A 152 16.97 4.14 -2.64
N THR A 153 16.55 2.93 -3.02
CA THR A 153 16.32 2.54 -4.41
C THR A 153 14.85 2.18 -4.58
N VAL A 154 14.21 2.77 -5.58
CA VAL A 154 12.84 2.44 -6.00
C VAL A 154 12.91 1.65 -7.29
N THR A 155 12.27 0.48 -7.33
CA THR A 155 12.23 -0.39 -8.51
C THR A 155 10.79 -0.56 -8.97
N ASN A 156 10.54 -0.33 -10.25
CA ASN A 156 9.26 -0.66 -10.87
C ASN A 156 9.20 -2.16 -11.19
N GLN A 157 8.45 -2.90 -10.38
CA GLN A 157 8.23 -4.35 -10.54
C GLN A 157 7.02 -4.65 -11.45
N ASP A 158 6.32 -3.59 -11.90
CA ASP A 158 5.15 -3.74 -12.75
C ASP A 158 5.55 -4.04 -14.21
N LYS A 159 4.62 -4.63 -14.94
CA LYS A 159 4.73 -4.88 -16.39
C LYS A 159 4.54 -3.62 -17.24
N SER A 160 4.15 -2.51 -16.65
CA SER A 160 3.91 -1.21 -17.29
C SER A 160 4.73 -0.10 -16.63
N ASP A 161 4.97 0.96 -17.39
CA ASP A 161 5.61 2.15 -16.88
C ASP A 161 4.70 2.85 -15.85
N LEU A 162 5.31 3.37 -14.78
CA LEU A 162 4.61 4.04 -13.70
C LEU A 162 5.06 5.50 -13.58
N LEU A 163 4.12 6.39 -13.31
CA LEU A 163 4.39 7.75 -12.87
C LEU A 163 4.49 7.74 -11.35
N ILE A 164 5.68 8.06 -10.84
CA ILE A 164 5.99 8.07 -9.41
C ILE A 164 6.33 9.48 -8.94
N LEU A 165 6.11 9.75 -7.66
CA LEU A 165 6.54 11.00 -7.04
C LEU A 165 8.07 11.05 -7.04
N ASP A 166 8.62 12.16 -7.56
CA ASP A 166 10.06 12.31 -7.78
C ASP A 166 10.64 13.28 -6.75
N PRO A 167 11.46 12.81 -5.80
CA PRO A 167 12.08 13.66 -4.77
C PRO A 167 12.92 14.80 -5.35
N ASP A 168 13.57 14.59 -6.50
CA ASP A 168 14.42 15.61 -7.13
C ASP A 168 13.59 16.75 -7.74
N LYS A 169 12.33 16.45 -8.11
CA LYS A 169 11.39 17.45 -8.66
C LYS A 169 10.59 18.16 -7.58
N THR A 170 10.22 17.44 -6.52
CA THR A 170 9.46 18.00 -5.40
C THR A 170 10.36 18.74 -4.41
N GLY A 171 11.63 18.35 -4.33
CA GLY A 171 12.50 18.68 -3.21
C GLY A 171 12.10 17.92 -1.93
N THR A 172 13.05 17.82 -0.99
CA THR A 172 12.89 17.00 0.22
C THR A 172 11.66 17.38 1.04
N ASN A 173 11.38 18.67 1.19
CA ASN A 173 10.28 19.14 2.04
C ASN A 173 8.91 18.74 1.47
N LEU A 174 8.67 19.00 0.18
CA LEU A 174 7.40 18.66 -0.45
C LEU A 174 7.23 17.14 -0.58
N PHE A 175 8.33 16.41 -0.84
CA PHE A 175 8.31 14.96 -0.86
C PHE A 175 7.80 14.40 0.49
N HIS A 176 8.26 14.98 1.60
CA HIS A 176 7.82 14.57 2.94
C HIS A 176 6.43 15.05 3.32
N TYR A 177 5.82 15.95 2.59
CA TYR A 177 4.40 16.25 2.75
C TYR A 177 3.50 15.05 2.45
N PHE A 178 3.91 14.18 1.52
CA PHE A 178 3.14 13.01 1.13
C PHE A 178 3.44 11.76 1.96
N THR A 179 4.43 11.82 2.86
CA THR A 179 4.87 10.68 3.68
C THR A 179 5.31 11.13 5.07
N ASN A 180 5.28 10.19 6.02
CA ASN A 180 5.94 10.40 7.33
C ASN A 180 7.48 10.36 7.22
N GLY A 181 8.02 10.12 6.04
CA GLY A 181 9.42 10.17 5.73
C GLY A 181 10.27 9.10 6.40
N LEU A 182 11.51 9.48 6.70
CA LEU A 182 12.45 8.64 7.42
C LEU A 182 12.28 8.82 8.93
N SER A 183 12.18 7.71 9.64
CA SER A 183 12.32 7.68 11.10
C SER A 183 13.36 6.67 11.54
N ILE A 184 14.00 6.89 12.70
CA ILE A 184 14.96 5.97 13.29
C ILE A 184 14.51 5.64 14.71
N ARG A 185 14.54 4.34 15.03
CA ARG A 185 14.27 3.82 16.38
C ARG A 185 15.53 3.19 16.96
N ASN A 186 15.68 3.32 18.29
CA ASN A 186 16.71 2.61 19.05
C ASN A 186 16.29 1.14 19.35
N ALA A 187 17.17 0.39 20.03
CA ALA A 187 16.91 -0.99 20.45
C ALA A 187 15.70 -1.13 21.40
N ALA A 188 15.33 -0.08 22.13
CA ALA A 188 14.13 -0.03 22.97
C ALA A 188 12.86 0.32 22.18
N ASN A 189 12.94 0.41 20.84
CA ASN A 189 11.85 0.78 19.94
C ASN A 189 11.33 2.23 20.11
N GLU A 190 12.16 3.11 20.70
CA GLU A 190 11.85 4.53 20.86
C GLU A 190 12.32 5.32 19.63
N TYR A 191 11.53 6.29 19.19
CA TYR A 191 11.93 7.19 18.11
C TYR A 191 13.03 8.14 18.59
N VAL A 192 14.20 8.06 17.96
CA VAL A 192 15.36 8.95 18.21
C VAL A 192 15.54 9.97 17.08
N PHE A 193 14.90 9.75 15.95
CA PHE A 193 14.81 10.67 14.83
C PHE A 193 13.48 10.48 14.11
N THR A 194 12.86 11.59 13.76
CA THR A 194 11.78 11.67 12.79
C THR A 194 12.06 12.86 11.88
N SER A 195 11.77 12.70 10.59
CA SER A 195 11.94 13.79 9.62
C SER A 195 10.86 14.86 9.83
N ASN A 196 10.93 15.59 10.95
CA ASN A 196 10.08 16.76 11.18
C ASN A 196 10.59 17.91 10.29
N ILE A 197 10.15 17.92 9.06
CA ILE A 197 10.44 19.00 8.12
C ILE A 197 9.22 19.91 8.15
N GLU A 198 9.44 21.20 8.43
CA GLU A 198 8.42 22.21 8.18
C GLU A 198 8.17 22.26 6.69
N VAL A 199 7.00 21.80 6.29
CA VAL A 199 6.57 21.78 4.89
C VAL A 199 5.66 22.95 4.64
N GLU A 200 5.99 23.76 3.66
CA GLU A 200 5.03 24.72 3.12
C GLU A 200 3.97 23.92 2.34
N PHE A 201 2.76 23.86 2.90
CA PHE A 201 1.67 23.11 2.31
C PHE A 201 1.30 23.69 0.94
N PRO A 202 1.16 22.83 -0.10
CA PRO A 202 0.61 23.29 -1.35
C PRO A 202 -0.80 23.86 -1.13
N SER A 203 -1.08 25.00 -1.73
CA SER A 203 -2.40 25.65 -1.58
C SER A 203 -3.16 25.61 -2.93
N PRO A 204 -4.36 25.03 -2.93
CA PRO A 204 -5.02 24.26 -1.87
C PRO A 204 -4.36 22.89 -1.61
N SER A 205 -4.52 22.36 -0.41
CA SER A 205 -3.81 21.18 0.11
C SER A 205 -4.08 19.87 -0.65
N ASN A 206 -5.04 19.83 -1.54
CA ASN A 206 -5.40 18.69 -2.36
C ASN A 206 -4.94 18.79 -3.82
N ILE A 207 -4.16 19.81 -4.16
CA ILE A 207 -3.58 19.94 -5.52
C ILE A 207 -2.32 19.09 -5.61
N TRP A 208 -2.26 18.31 -6.66
CA TRP A 208 -1.04 17.70 -7.16
C TRP A 208 -0.70 18.26 -8.55
N LYS A 209 0.56 18.14 -8.95
CA LYS A 209 1.04 18.62 -10.25
C LYS A 209 1.74 17.49 -10.97
N ILE A 210 1.48 17.38 -12.28
CA ILE A 210 2.14 16.38 -13.12
C ILE A 210 3.67 16.55 -13.13
N GLU A 211 4.17 17.79 -12.96
CA GLU A 211 5.59 18.10 -12.91
C GLU A 211 6.32 17.48 -11.71
N TRP A 212 5.60 17.08 -10.68
CA TRP A 212 6.17 16.37 -9.52
C TRP A 212 6.46 14.90 -9.80
N LEU A 213 5.94 14.40 -10.92
CA LEU A 213 6.05 12.99 -11.26
C LEU A 213 7.13 12.77 -12.32
N SER A 214 7.74 11.59 -12.26
CA SER A 214 8.64 11.06 -13.28
C SER A 214 8.22 9.65 -13.67
N THR A 215 8.49 9.31 -14.95
CA THR A 215 8.19 7.98 -15.47
C THR A 215 9.31 7.02 -15.11
N LEU A 216 9.02 6.07 -14.23
CA LEU A 216 9.89 4.93 -13.97
C LEU A 216 9.44 3.77 -14.85
N LYS A 217 10.29 3.38 -15.82
CA LYS A 217 9.97 2.33 -16.78
C LYS A 217 9.87 0.96 -16.11
N SER A 218 9.09 0.08 -16.73
CA SER A 218 8.97 -1.32 -16.29
C SER A 218 10.35 -1.98 -16.16
N GLY A 219 10.66 -2.52 -14.99
CA GLY A 219 11.93 -3.18 -14.66
C GLY A 219 13.07 -2.23 -14.30
N ASP A 220 12.93 -0.91 -14.46
CA ASP A 220 13.97 0.03 -14.09
C ASP A 220 14.01 0.30 -12.58
N SER A 221 15.18 0.74 -12.12
CA SER A 221 15.43 1.14 -10.73
C SER A 221 16.09 2.52 -10.68
N TRP A 222 15.63 3.38 -9.78
CA TRP A 222 16.25 4.67 -9.50
C TRP A 222 16.72 4.75 -8.07
N GLN A 223 17.89 5.35 -7.87
CA GLN A 223 18.45 5.61 -6.55
C GLN A 223 18.33 7.09 -6.21
N PHE A 224 17.84 7.37 -5.01
CA PHE A 224 17.70 8.72 -4.47
C PHE A 224 18.53 8.87 -3.20
N THR A 225 18.91 10.11 -2.89
CA THR A 225 19.63 10.45 -1.66
C THR A 225 19.00 11.69 -1.03
N LEU A 226 18.63 11.58 0.24
CA LEU A 226 18.05 12.67 1.04
C LEU A 226 19.00 13.00 2.18
N ASN A 227 19.09 14.28 2.52
CA ASN A 227 19.94 14.78 3.59
C ASN A 227 19.08 15.45 4.67
N TYR A 228 19.41 15.15 5.92
CA TYR A 228 18.71 15.66 7.09
C TYR A 228 19.68 16.22 8.11
N THR A 229 19.21 17.16 8.93
CA THR A 229 19.91 17.61 10.12
C THR A 229 19.15 17.12 11.34
N MET A 230 19.82 16.34 12.19
CA MET A 230 19.29 15.87 13.46
C MET A 230 19.49 16.91 14.55
N SER A 231 18.63 16.91 15.57
CA SER A 231 18.76 17.80 16.75
C SER A 231 19.98 17.46 17.62
N SER A 232 20.40 16.19 17.60
CA SER A 232 21.58 15.69 18.32
C SER A 232 22.19 14.50 17.57
N ALA A 233 23.48 14.24 17.78
CA ALA A 233 24.14 13.02 17.30
C ALA A 233 23.54 11.79 18.02
N LEU A 234 23.48 10.67 17.32
CA LEU A 234 23.10 9.39 17.92
C LEU A 234 24.29 8.78 18.67
N ASN A 235 24.00 8.10 19.76
CA ASN A 235 24.99 7.36 20.52
C ASN A 235 25.39 6.04 19.81
N GLN A 236 26.46 5.40 20.29
CA GLN A 236 26.79 4.03 19.87
C GLN A 236 25.63 3.09 20.22
N GLY A 237 25.29 2.17 19.31
CA GLY A 237 24.19 1.24 19.53
C GLY A 237 23.55 0.71 18.26
N GLU A 238 22.53 -0.14 18.45
CA GLU A 238 21.71 -0.70 17.38
C GLU A 238 20.48 0.15 17.12
N TYR A 239 20.16 0.33 15.85
CA TYR A 239 19.07 1.16 15.38
C TYR A 239 18.31 0.50 14.23
N THR A 240 17.08 0.93 14.03
CA THR A 240 16.27 0.56 12.86
C THR A 240 15.82 1.83 12.15
N ALA A 241 16.22 2.00 10.90
CA ALA A 241 15.65 2.98 9.99
C ALA A 241 14.33 2.44 9.43
N LEU A 242 13.30 3.27 9.42
CA LEU A 242 11.98 3.01 8.85
C LEU A 242 11.71 4.10 7.82
N PHE A 243 11.37 3.71 6.61
CA PHE A 243 11.09 4.63 5.52
C PHE A 243 9.82 4.23 4.80
N GLU A 244 9.05 5.24 4.41
CA GLU A 244 7.85 5.07 3.61
C GLU A 244 8.00 5.89 2.32
N PHE A 245 8.04 5.20 1.19
CA PHE A 245 8.03 5.85 -0.12
C PHE A 245 6.59 6.16 -0.50
N PRO A 246 6.25 7.44 -0.71
CA PRO A 246 4.88 7.84 -0.96
C PRO A 246 4.51 7.76 -2.44
N GLY A 247 3.26 7.36 -2.71
CA GLY A 247 2.56 7.72 -3.94
C GLY A 247 1.75 9.00 -3.74
N LEU A 248 1.02 9.39 -4.76
CA LEU A 248 0.05 10.46 -4.60
C LEU A 248 -1.09 9.95 -3.71
N THR A 249 -1.32 10.66 -2.62
CA THR A 249 -2.47 10.47 -1.72
C THR A 249 -3.53 11.54 -1.93
N SER A 250 -3.23 12.57 -2.72
CA SER A 250 -4.17 13.61 -3.12
C SER A 250 -5.22 13.04 -4.06
N GLN A 251 -6.33 13.73 -4.20
CA GLN A 251 -7.49 13.31 -4.97
C GLN A 251 -7.18 13.21 -6.48
N VAL A 252 -6.53 12.14 -6.87
CA VAL A 252 -6.41 11.76 -8.27
C VAL A 252 -7.78 11.22 -8.70
N SER A 253 -8.39 11.82 -9.74
CA SER A 253 -9.62 11.29 -10.31
C SER A 253 -9.34 10.10 -11.23
N ILE A 254 -10.37 9.32 -11.51
CA ILE A 254 -10.25 8.18 -12.43
C ILE A 254 -9.73 8.60 -13.81
N ASP A 255 -10.14 9.78 -14.31
CA ASP A 255 -9.70 10.32 -15.59
C ASP A 255 -8.24 10.79 -15.57
N GLN A 256 -7.72 11.08 -14.38
CA GLN A 256 -6.34 11.51 -14.18
C GLN A 256 -5.38 10.36 -13.93
N LEU A 257 -5.89 9.15 -13.61
CA LEU A 257 -5.07 8.00 -13.21
C LEU A 257 -4.04 7.60 -14.27
N VAL A 258 -4.34 7.85 -15.55
CA VAL A 258 -3.42 7.56 -16.66
C VAL A 258 -3.06 8.86 -17.35
N GLN A 259 -1.77 9.18 -17.40
CA GLN A 259 -1.21 10.36 -18.06
C GLN A 259 -0.20 9.93 -19.11
N ASN A 260 -0.37 10.36 -20.34
CA ASN A 260 0.52 10.01 -21.46
C ASN A 260 0.75 8.49 -21.61
N GLY A 261 -0.27 7.68 -21.33
CA GLY A 261 -0.21 6.23 -21.39
C GLY A 261 0.39 5.53 -20.17
N ASN A 262 0.88 6.29 -19.18
CA ASN A 262 1.48 5.76 -17.95
C ASN A 262 0.53 5.93 -16.77
N ARG A 263 0.45 4.92 -15.92
CA ARG A 263 -0.39 4.95 -14.71
C ARG A 263 0.31 5.71 -13.59
N ILE A 264 -0.41 6.64 -12.95
CA ILE A 264 0.04 7.23 -11.68
C ILE A 264 -0.01 6.12 -10.62
N TRP A 265 1.13 5.90 -9.96
CA TRP A 265 1.19 4.98 -8.83
C TRP A 265 0.67 5.66 -7.57
N LEU A 266 -0.29 5.00 -6.91
CA LEU A 266 -0.95 5.48 -5.69
C LEU A 266 -0.56 4.59 -4.52
N GLY A 267 -0.64 5.15 -3.31
CA GLY A 267 -0.37 4.44 -2.07
C GLY A 267 1.02 4.73 -1.50
N ASP A 268 1.53 3.80 -0.74
CA ASP A 268 2.86 3.87 -0.13
C ASP A 268 3.47 2.47 0.00
N VAL A 269 4.81 2.41 -0.01
CA VAL A 269 5.57 1.19 0.26
C VAL A 269 6.55 1.44 1.40
N GLN A 270 6.52 0.57 2.40
CA GLN A 270 7.37 0.67 3.58
C GLN A 270 8.61 -0.22 3.43
N ALA A 271 9.76 0.31 3.86
CA ALA A 271 11.01 -0.42 3.98
C ALA A 271 11.66 -0.16 5.34
N ASN A 272 12.41 -1.13 5.84
CA ASN A 272 13.17 -0.97 7.07
C ASN A 272 14.57 -1.57 6.96
N LYS A 273 15.52 -1.03 7.74
CA LYS A 273 16.89 -1.50 7.78
C LYS A 273 17.48 -1.36 9.17
N ARG A 274 18.01 -2.45 9.70
CA ARG A 274 18.81 -2.41 10.92
C ARG A 274 20.24 -1.95 10.61
N PHE A 275 20.83 -1.16 11.49
CA PHE A 275 22.21 -0.70 11.40
C PHE A 275 22.80 -0.45 12.79
N THR A 276 24.12 -0.33 12.87
CA THR A 276 24.86 -0.11 14.12
C THR A 276 25.73 1.12 13.98
N ILE A 277 25.73 1.98 15.00
CA ILE A 277 26.69 3.07 15.16
C ILE A 277 27.79 2.59 16.11
N GLN A 278 29.03 2.66 15.66
CA GLN A 278 30.24 2.23 16.39
C GLN A 278 30.81 3.37 17.21
#